data_7c08c8effe9aec2d753115a016e78146
#
_entry.id   7c08c8effe9aec2d753115a016e78146
#
_cell.length_a   1.000
_cell.length_b   1.000
_cell.length_c   1.000
_cell.angle_alpha   90.00
_cell.angle_beta   90.00
_cell.angle_gamma   90.00
#
_symmetry.space_group_name_H-M   'P 1'
#
loop_
_entity.id
_entity.type
_entity.pdbx_description
1 polymer ?
#
loop_
_entity_poly.entity_id
_entity_poly.type
_entity_poly.pdbx_seq_one_letter_code
_entity_poly.pdbx_strand_id
1 'polypeptide(L)'
;MYNPQLETFLCVAECGSFNKAAEKLYTSPRAVIKQINLLEEELDLQLFVRTHRGLQLTEAGKSLVQDTKYIIQYCKDSVTRAKNAMQKDEEVIRIGTSPMTPAQVLLDLWPKLQGHCPNVKFQLIPYDNTPENAREILANLGQNIDVVAGIFDETMLNLRRCAGLE
;
A
#
# COMPACT_ATOMS: atom_id res chain seq x y z
N MET A 1 -6.77 13.47 -3.68
CA MET A 1 -5.45 13.27 -4.28
C MET A 1 -5.44 12.12 -5.30
N TYR A 2 -6.25 11.11 -5.14
CA TYR A 2 -6.57 10.08 -6.14
C TYR A 2 -8.07 10.11 -6.48
N ASN A 3 -8.44 9.47 -7.61
CA ASN A 3 -9.83 9.37 -8.02
C ASN A 3 -10.64 8.51 -7.02
N PRO A 4 -11.69 9.04 -6.35
CA PRO A 4 -12.49 8.28 -5.38
C PRO A 4 -13.14 7.03 -5.97
N GLN A 5 -13.32 6.97 -7.29
CA GLN A 5 -13.88 5.83 -7.99
C GLN A 5 -12.99 4.58 -7.86
N LEU A 6 -11.68 4.75 -7.58
CA LEU A 6 -10.77 3.65 -7.33
C LEU A 6 -11.12 2.88 -6.03
N GLU A 7 -11.58 3.56 -4.98
CA GLU A 7 -12.07 2.88 -3.77
C GLU A 7 -13.35 2.09 -4.06
N THR A 8 -14.25 2.67 -4.87
CA THR A 8 -15.47 1.99 -5.29
C THR A 8 -15.14 0.76 -6.14
N PHE A 9 -14.17 0.86 -7.05
CA PHE A 9 -13.68 -0.25 -7.87
C PHE A 9 -13.19 -1.42 -7.00
N LEU A 10 -12.32 -1.15 -6.02
CA LEU A 10 -11.82 -2.19 -5.10
C LEU A 10 -12.95 -2.81 -4.28
N CYS A 11 -13.86 -2.00 -3.77
CA CYS A 11 -14.99 -2.51 -2.99
C CYS A 11 -15.90 -3.43 -3.84
N VAL A 12 -16.17 -3.07 -5.09
CA VAL A 12 -16.97 -3.91 -6.02
C VAL A 12 -16.20 -5.19 -6.37
N ALA A 13 -14.89 -5.11 -6.60
CA ALA A 13 -14.03 -6.26 -6.88
C ALA A 13 -14.04 -7.29 -5.73
N GLU A 14 -13.97 -6.81 -4.47
CA GLU A 14 -14.03 -7.65 -3.28
C GLU A 14 -15.42 -8.27 -3.07
N CYS A 15 -16.47 -7.49 -3.26
CA CYS A 15 -17.85 -7.93 -3.00
C CYS A 15 -18.42 -8.83 -4.10
N GLY A 16 -17.90 -8.76 -5.33
CA GLY A 16 -18.45 -9.43 -6.51
C GLY A 16 -19.89 -9.02 -6.85
N SER A 17 -20.35 -7.87 -6.34
CA SER A 17 -21.73 -7.41 -6.49
C SER A 17 -21.84 -5.91 -6.22
N PHE A 18 -22.50 -5.19 -7.12
CA PHE A 18 -22.80 -3.77 -6.93
C PHE A 18 -23.69 -3.50 -5.71
N ASN A 19 -24.65 -4.38 -5.42
CA ASN A 19 -25.55 -4.23 -4.26
C ASN A 19 -24.76 -4.37 -2.94
N LYS A 20 -23.95 -5.42 -2.80
CA LYS A 20 -23.14 -5.62 -1.61
C LYS A 20 -22.11 -4.51 -1.42
N ALA A 21 -21.50 -4.03 -2.50
CA ALA A 21 -20.58 -2.89 -2.45
C ALA A 21 -21.30 -1.60 -2.02
N ALA A 22 -22.51 -1.38 -2.49
CA ALA A 22 -23.33 -0.23 -2.09
C ALA A 22 -23.66 -0.24 -0.61
N GLU A 23 -24.00 -1.40 -0.05
CA GLU A 23 -24.23 -1.60 1.39
C GLU A 23 -22.95 -1.27 2.18
N LYS A 24 -21.80 -1.83 1.75
CA LYS A 24 -20.49 -1.60 2.40
C LYS A 24 -20.03 -0.13 2.33
N LEU A 25 -20.39 0.56 1.25
CA LEU A 25 -20.04 1.98 1.03
C LEU A 25 -21.12 2.96 1.54
N TYR A 26 -22.18 2.46 2.16
CA TYR A 26 -23.30 3.27 2.65
C TYR A 26 -23.90 4.19 1.57
N THR A 27 -24.12 3.65 0.37
CA THR A 27 -24.62 4.37 -0.79
C THR A 27 -25.64 3.55 -1.59
N SER A 28 -26.17 4.09 -2.69
CA SER A 28 -27.10 3.35 -3.53
C SER A 28 -26.39 2.52 -4.60
N PRO A 29 -26.94 1.37 -5.04
CA PRO A 29 -26.37 0.59 -6.13
C PRO A 29 -26.25 1.39 -7.43
N ARG A 30 -27.18 2.31 -7.70
CA ARG A 30 -27.13 3.21 -8.86
C ARG A 30 -25.91 4.13 -8.81
N ALA A 31 -25.57 4.65 -7.63
CA ALA A 31 -24.40 5.50 -7.45
C ALA A 31 -23.11 4.70 -7.68
N VAL A 32 -23.01 3.48 -7.15
CA VAL A 32 -21.86 2.58 -7.38
C VAL A 32 -21.69 2.28 -8.87
N ILE A 33 -22.77 1.87 -9.55
CA ILE A 33 -22.74 1.59 -11.00
C ILE A 33 -22.28 2.83 -11.78
N LYS A 34 -22.81 4.01 -11.44
CA LYS A 34 -22.41 5.26 -12.09
C LYS A 34 -20.92 5.54 -11.91
N GLN A 35 -20.37 5.34 -10.71
CA GLN A 35 -18.94 5.55 -10.43
C GLN A 35 -18.06 4.58 -11.21
N ILE A 36 -18.47 3.30 -11.32
CA ILE A 36 -17.72 2.32 -12.11
C ILE A 36 -17.77 2.66 -13.59
N ASN A 37 -18.94 3.01 -14.13
CA ASN A 37 -19.05 3.39 -15.54
C ASN A 37 -18.18 4.61 -15.88
N LEU A 38 -18.14 5.63 -15.00
CA LEU A 38 -17.28 6.80 -15.19
C LEU A 38 -15.79 6.43 -15.15
N LEU A 39 -15.39 5.50 -14.29
CA LEU A 39 -14.01 5.02 -14.23
C LEU A 39 -13.64 4.24 -15.48
N GLU A 40 -14.53 3.35 -15.95
CA GLU A 40 -14.34 2.58 -17.19
C GLU A 40 -14.27 3.50 -18.41
N GLU A 41 -15.09 4.54 -18.47
CA GLU A 41 -15.08 5.55 -19.52
C GLU A 41 -13.79 6.39 -19.50
N GLU A 42 -13.33 6.84 -18.31
CA GLU A 42 -12.09 7.60 -18.16
C GLU A 42 -10.85 6.80 -18.59
N LEU A 43 -10.85 5.51 -18.30
CA LEU A 43 -9.73 4.61 -18.61
C LEU A 43 -9.81 4.01 -20.02
N ASP A 44 -10.95 4.14 -20.69
CA ASP A 44 -11.28 3.42 -21.93
C ASP A 44 -11.11 1.89 -21.80
N LEU A 45 -11.50 1.35 -20.63
CA LEU A 45 -11.36 -0.06 -20.26
C LEU A 45 -12.65 -0.58 -19.65
N GLN A 46 -13.03 -1.80 -19.99
CA GLN A 46 -14.05 -2.54 -19.25
C GLN A 46 -13.40 -3.32 -18.12
N LEU A 47 -13.76 -3.00 -16.86
CA LEU A 47 -13.18 -3.60 -15.66
C LEU A 47 -14.03 -4.75 -15.13
N PHE A 48 -15.34 -4.73 -15.39
CA PHE A 48 -16.28 -5.75 -14.95
C PHE A 48 -17.11 -6.32 -16.11
N VAL A 49 -17.48 -7.59 -15.98
CA VAL A 49 -18.38 -8.31 -16.87
C VAL A 49 -19.46 -9.01 -16.07
N ARG A 50 -20.72 -8.95 -16.55
CA ARG A 50 -21.81 -9.72 -15.98
C ARG A 50 -21.84 -11.10 -16.61
N THR A 51 -21.75 -12.14 -15.78
CA THR A 51 -21.85 -13.54 -16.19
C THR A 51 -23.06 -14.20 -15.51
N HIS A 52 -23.39 -15.42 -15.93
CA HIS A 52 -24.39 -16.24 -15.22
C HIS A 52 -24.00 -16.58 -13.78
N ARG A 53 -22.72 -16.42 -13.41
CA ARG A 53 -22.18 -16.60 -12.05
C ARG A 53 -22.14 -15.28 -11.26
N GLY A 54 -22.65 -14.20 -11.80
CA GLY A 54 -22.64 -12.87 -11.18
C GLY A 54 -21.66 -11.90 -11.83
N LEU A 55 -21.29 -10.87 -11.09
CA LEU A 55 -20.32 -9.86 -11.51
C LEU A 55 -18.89 -10.38 -11.34
N GLN A 56 -18.09 -10.27 -12.39
CA GLN A 56 -16.69 -10.73 -12.39
C GLN A 56 -15.79 -9.65 -12.98
N LEU A 57 -14.51 -9.63 -12.51
CA LEU A 57 -13.47 -8.80 -13.12
C LEU A 57 -13.08 -9.33 -14.50
N THR A 58 -12.86 -8.42 -15.44
CA THR A 58 -12.15 -8.70 -16.69
C THR A 58 -10.66 -8.92 -16.43
N GLU A 59 -9.88 -9.31 -17.43
CA GLU A 59 -8.42 -9.39 -17.30
C GLU A 59 -7.80 -8.00 -17.00
N ALA A 60 -8.32 -6.93 -17.63
CA ALA A 60 -7.93 -5.57 -17.31
C ALA A 60 -8.25 -5.20 -15.85
N GLY A 61 -9.47 -5.56 -15.39
CA GLY A 61 -9.87 -5.34 -14.00
C GLY A 61 -8.99 -6.09 -13.00
N LYS A 62 -8.64 -7.35 -13.28
CA LYS A 62 -7.74 -8.14 -12.42
C LYS A 62 -6.34 -7.51 -12.32
N SER A 63 -5.79 -7.09 -13.46
CA SER A 63 -4.49 -6.41 -13.50
C SER A 63 -4.52 -5.13 -12.67
N LEU A 64 -5.59 -4.33 -12.78
CA LEU A 64 -5.70 -3.03 -12.13
C LEU A 64 -5.87 -3.11 -10.61
N VAL A 65 -6.34 -4.23 -10.03
CA VAL A 65 -6.64 -4.34 -8.59
C VAL A 65 -5.41 -4.03 -7.73
N GLN A 66 -4.27 -4.63 -8.03
CA GLN A 66 -3.06 -4.43 -7.22
C GLN A 66 -2.51 -3.03 -7.35
N ASP A 67 -2.46 -2.50 -8.58
CA ASP A 67 -1.99 -1.14 -8.84
C ASP A 67 -2.89 -0.12 -8.14
N THR A 68 -4.21 -0.34 -8.14
CA THR A 68 -5.17 0.52 -7.44
C THR A 68 -4.94 0.54 -5.93
N LYS A 69 -4.72 -0.62 -5.32
CA LYS A 69 -4.38 -0.70 -3.88
C LYS A 69 -3.12 0.09 -3.58
N TYR A 70 -2.10 -0.07 -4.41
CA TYR A 70 -0.85 0.65 -4.27
C TYR A 70 -1.02 2.16 -4.41
N ILE A 71 -1.72 2.63 -5.44
CA ILE A 71 -1.98 4.06 -5.66
C ILE A 71 -2.70 4.69 -4.46
N ILE A 72 -3.75 4.04 -3.96
CA ILE A 72 -4.51 4.55 -2.81
C ILE A 72 -3.62 4.64 -1.58
N GLN A 73 -2.86 3.59 -1.29
CA GLN A 73 -1.95 3.55 -0.15
C GLN A 73 -0.87 4.62 -0.29
N TYR A 74 -0.21 4.69 -1.44
CA TYR A 74 0.82 5.71 -1.72
C TYR A 74 0.31 7.14 -1.52
N CYS A 75 -0.91 7.43 -1.99
CA CYS A 75 -1.53 8.74 -1.77
C CYS A 75 -1.80 9.03 -0.29
N LYS A 76 -2.28 8.05 0.48
CA LYS A 76 -2.47 8.19 1.94
C LYS A 76 -1.15 8.48 2.64
N ASP A 77 -0.11 7.73 2.32
CA ASP A 77 1.22 7.88 2.90
C ASP A 77 1.86 9.22 2.50
N SER A 78 1.65 9.66 1.27
CA SER A 78 2.10 10.97 0.79
C SER A 78 1.53 12.12 1.61
N VAL A 79 0.23 12.06 1.95
CA VAL A 79 -0.38 13.05 2.85
C VAL A 79 0.22 12.98 4.25
N THR A 80 0.47 11.78 4.75
CA THR A 80 1.10 11.58 6.06
C THR A 80 2.51 12.16 6.09
N ARG A 81 3.31 11.90 5.05
CA ARG A 81 4.65 12.51 4.91
C ARG A 81 4.59 14.04 4.89
N ALA A 82 3.64 14.60 4.14
CA ALA A 82 3.47 16.05 4.08
C ALA A 82 3.09 16.65 5.45
N LYS A 83 2.21 15.98 6.20
CA LYS A 83 1.86 16.41 7.57
C LYS A 83 3.07 16.34 8.52
N ASN A 84 3.85 15.26 8.44
CA ASN A 84 5.06 15.11 9.26
C ASN A 84 6.12 16.17 8.92
N ALA A 85 6.27 16.54 7.65
CA ALA A 85 7.17 17.60 7.22
C ALA A 85 6.79 19.00 7.75
N MET A 86 5.52 19.21 8.13
CA MET A 86 5.07 20.44 8.78
C MET A 86 5.42 20.49 10.28
N GLN A 87 5.60 19.31 10.91
CA GLN A 87 5.99 19.17 12.30
C GLN A 87 7.52 19.20 12.38
N LYS A 88 8.10 20.39 12.39
CA LYS A 88 9.54 20.66 12.24
C LYS A 88 10.45 20.10 13.35
N ASP A 89 9.92 19.50 14.40
CA ASP A 89 10.69 19.16 15.60
C ASP A 89 10.94 17.66 15.83
N GLU A 90 10.38 16.77 15.03
CA GLU A 90 10.54 15.32 15.23
C GLU A 90 10.88 14.62 13.92
N GLU A 91 12.05 14.00 13.86
CA GLU A 91 12.42 13.09 12.77
C GLU A 91 11.89 11.69 13.10
N VAL A 92 11.02 11.15 12.24
CA VAL A 92 10.47 9.80 12.41
C VAL A 92 11.16 8.84 11.47
N ILE A 93 11.87 7.85 12.03
CA ILE A 93 12.44 6.73 11.26
C ILE A 93 11.44 5.58 11.27
N ARG A 94 10.97 5.18 10.09
CA ARG A 94 10.03 4.07 9.90
C ARG A 94 10.79 2.78 9.66
N ILE A 95 10.61 1.83 10.56
CA ILE A 95 11.30 0.55 10.57
C ILE A 95 10.33 -0.52 10.13
N GLY A 96 10.58 -1.14 8.99
CA GLY A 96 9.85 -2.31 8.55
C GLY A 96 10.16 -3.51 9.44
N THR A 97 9.10 -4.20 9.90
CA THR A 97 9.22 -5.37 10.78
C THR A 97 8.25 -6.47 10.37
N SER A 98 8.69 -7.71 10.54
CA SER A 98 7.87 -8.90 10.34
C SER A 98 8.26 -9.98 11.35
N PRO A 99 7.51 -11.08 11.50
CA PRO A 99 7.91 -12.18 12.36
C PRO A 99 9.29 -12.77 12.08
N MET A 100 9.74 -12.71 10.80
CA MET A 100 11.06 -13.22 10.38
C MET A 100 12.15 -12.15 10.44
N THR A 101 11.77 -10.87 10.48
CA THR A 101 12.69 -9.73 10.55
C THR A 101 12.29 -8.80 11.70
N PRO A 102 12.39 -9.29 12.95
CA PRO A 102 12.00 -8.48 14.10
C PRO A 102 12.95 -7.30 14.26
N ALA A 103 12.40 -6.14 14.57
CA ALA A 103 13.18 -4.92 14.80
C ALA A 103 13.97 -4.93 16.12
N GLN A 104 14.09 -6.08 16.79
CA GLN A 104 14.65 -6.19 18.14
C GLN A 104 16.05 -5.58 18.24
N VAL A 105 16.93 -5.85 17.26
CA VAL A 105 18.30 -5.30 17.25
C VAL A 105 18.29 -3.76 17.24
N LEU A 106 17.37 -3.15 16.51
CA LEU A 106 17.24 -1.69 16.45
C LEU A 106 16.61 -1.14 17.74
N LEU A 107 15.64 -1.86 18.31
CA LEU A 107 15.05 -1.50 19.59
C LEU A 107 16.06 -1.57 20.74
N ASP A 108 16.96 -2.55 20.73
CA ASP A 108 18.02 -2.71 21.74
C ASP A 108 19.11 -1.60 21.61
N LEU A 109 19.29 -1.08 20.40
CA LEU A 109 20.20 0.05 20.15
C LEU A 109 19.58 1.41 20.50
N TRP A 110 18.25 1.49 20.56
CA TRP A 110 17.53 2.74 20.76
C TRP A 110 17.96 3.54 22.00
N PRO A 111 18.11 2.95 23.20
CA PRO A 111 18.55 3.71 24.39
C PRO A 111 19.92 4.38 24.21
N LYS A 112 20.79 3.79 23.37
CA LYS A 112 22.10 4.36 23.06
C LYS A 112 22.00 5.52 22.06
N LEU A 113 21.09 5.41 21.10
CA LEU A 113 20.87 6.43 20.07
C LEU A 113 20.10 7.65 20.63
N GLN A 114 19.18 7.43 21.54
CA GLN A 114 18.33 8.49 22.11
C GLN A 114 19.13 9.60 22.78
N GLY A 115 20.29 9.27 23.39
CA GLY A 115 21.19 10.24 23.97
C GLY A 115 21.90 11.16 22.95
N HIS A 116 22.03 10.71 21.71
CA HIS A 116 22.68 11.46 20.62
C HIS A 116 21.68 12.14 19.68
N CYS A 117 20.48 11.59 19.57
CA CYS A 117 19.44 12.05 18.66
C CYS A 117 18.09 12.16 19.39
N PRO A 118 17.91 13.16 20.30
CA PRO A 118 16.72 13.24 21.15
C PRO A 118 15.42 13.52 20.39
N ASN A 119 15.51 14.09 19.19
CA ASN A 119 14.34 14.47 18.36
C ASN A 119 13.93 13.36 17.38
N VAL A 120 14.63 12.23 17.38
CA VAL A 120 14.30 11.09 16.50
C VAL A 120 13.30 10.16 17.20
N LYS A 121 12.25 9.77 16.50
CA LYS A 121 11.29 8.75 16.93
C LYS A 121 11.31 7.56 15.97
N PHE A 122 11.02 6.37 16.50
CA PHE A 122 10.82 5.17 15.69
C PHE A 122 9.34 4.87 15.53
N GLN A 123 8.96 4.51 14.31
CA GLN A 123 7.66 3.94 13.99
C GLN A 123 7.86 2.55 13.39
N LEU A 124 7.27 1.54 14.01
CA LEU A 124 7.29 0.18 13.47
C LEU A 124 6.20 0.02 12.42
N ILE A 125 6.57 -0.42 11.23
CA ILE A 125 5.66 -0.70 10.11
C ILE A 125 5.63 -2.22 9.91
N PRO A 126 4.56 -2.90 10.31
CA PRO A 126 4.44 -4.33 10.10
C PRO A 126 4.22 -4.65 8.63
N TYR A 127 4.83 -5.74 8.15
CA TYR A 127 4.61 -6.29 6.83
C TYR A 127 4.61 -7.82 6.82
N ASP A 128 3.97 -8.40 5.80
CA ASP A 128 3.95 -9.84 5.61
C ASP A 128 5.14 -10.31 4.79
N ASN A 129 5.74 -11.43 5.19
CA ASN A 129 6.87 -12.06 4.49
C ASN A 129 6.41 -12.89 3.29
N THR A 130 5.89 -12.24 2.27
CA THR A 130 5.64 -12.88 0.98
C THR A 130 6.65 -12.39 -0.07
N PRO A 131 6.97 -13.18 -1.11
CA PRO A 131 7.88 -12.75 -2.17
C PRO A 131 7.41 -11.46 -2.87
N GLU A 132 6.09 -11.28 -2.99
CA GLU A 132 5.47 -10.09 -3.56
C GLU A 132 5.74 -8.87 -2.67
N ASN A 133 5.49 -9.01 -1.36
CA ASN A 133 5.73 -7.94 -0.39
C ASN A 133 7.20 -7.59 -0.25
N ALA A 134 8.11 -8.54 -0.37
CA ALA A 134 9.55 -8.26 -0.34
C ALA A 134 9.98 -7.30 -1.47
N ARG A 135 9.46 -7.50 -2.68
CA ARG A 135 9.70 -6.60 -3.82
C ARG A 135 9.09 -5.22 -3.59
N GLU A 136 7.87 -5.19 -3.07
CA GLU A 136 7.15 -3.95 -2.77
C GLU A 136 7.86 -3.12 -1.70
N ILE A 137 8.36 -3.76 -0.63
CA ILE A 137 9.12 -3.10 0.44
C ILE A 137 10.40 -2.50 -0.09
N LEU A 138 11.16 -3.24 -0.91
CA LEU A 138 12.40 -2.74 -1.50
C LEU A 138 12.15 -1.58 -2.47
N ALA A 139 11.07 -1.64 -3.25
CA ALA A 139 10.67 -0.56 -4.15
C ALA A 139 10.21 0.71 -3.39
N ASN A 140 9.75 0.56 -2.17
CA ASN A 140 9.21 1.63 -1.32
C ASN A 140 10.18 2.10 -0.20
N LEU A 141 11.43 1.59 -0.17
CA LEU A 141 12.46 2.10 0.73
C LEU A 141 12.66 3.61 0.53
N GLY A 142 12.67 4.36 1.63
CA GLY A 142 12.72 5.82 1.62
C GLY A 142 11.36 6.50 1.40
N GLN A 143 10.30 5.74 1.13
CA GLN A 143 8.94 6.28 0.99
C GLN A 143 8.07 5.99 2.23
N ASN A 144 7.78 4.73 2.49
CA ASN A 144 6.93 4.27 3.59
C ASN A 144 7.71 3.56 4.70
N ILE A 145 8.87 3.02 4.35
CA ILE A 145 9.81 2.34 5.25
C ILE A 145 11.19 2.93 4.98
N ASP A 146 11.87 3.39 6.01
CA ASP A 146 13.20 3.97 5.88
C ASP A 146 14.29 2.92 6.10
N VAL A 147 14.02 1.94 6.98
CA VAL A 147 14.97 0.88 7.34
C VAL A 147 14.23 -0.46 7.43
N VAL A 148 14.81 -1.50 6.86
CA VAL A 148 14.43 -2.89 7.10
C VAL A 148 15.63 -3.61 7.69
N ALA A 149 15.49 -4.13 8.91
CA ALA A 149 16.51 -4.95 9.55
C ALA A 149 16.09 -6.42 9.39
N GLY A 150 16.91 -7.25 8.76
CA GLY A 150 16.60 -8.66 8.57
C GLY A 150 17.77 -9.47 8.06
N ILE A 151 17.57 -10.79 8.01
CA ILE A 151 18.50 -11.71 7.35
C ILE A 151 18.21 -11.64 5.86
N PHE A 152 19.15 -11.14 5.08
CA PHE A 152 19.06 -11.09 3.63
C PHE A 152 19.85 -12.30 3.06
N ASP A 153 19.19 -13.13 2.29
CA ASP A 153 19.84 -14.14 1.47
C ASP A 153 20.29 -13.55 0.10
N GLU A 154 21.02 -14.34 -0.69
CA GLU A 154 21.49 -13.92 -2.00
C GLU A 154 20.36 -13.53 -2.97
N THR A 155 19.19 -14.11 -2.81
CA THR A 155 18.00 -13.80 -3.64
C THR A 155 17.51 -12.39 -3.39
N MET A 156 17.49 -11.98 -2.11
CA MET A 156 17.11 -10.62 -1.70
C MET A 156 18.17 -9.59 -2.11
N LEU A 157 19.45 -9.93 -2.03
CA LEU A 157 20.54 -9.08 -2.51
C LEU A 157 20.47 -8.87 -4.02
N ASN A 158 20.11 -9.89 -4.79
CA ASN A 158 19.91 -9.78 -6.22
C ASN A 158 18.71 -8.90 -6.59
N LEU A 159 17.62 -9.00 -5.85
CA LEU A 159 16.46 -8.09 -6.01
C LEU A 159 16.86 -6.63 -5.74
N ARG A 160 17.69 -6.38 -4.73
CA ARG A 160 18.21 -5.05 -4.41
C ARG A 160 19.06 -4.48 -5.55
N ARG A 161 19.94 -5.28 -6.16
CA ARG A 161 20.73 -4.88 -7.33
C ARG A 161 19.86 -4.58 -8.55
N CYS A 162 18.80 -5.36 -8.79
CA CYS A 162 17.85 -5.10 -9.87
C CYS A 162 17.03 -3.81 -9.65
N ALA A 163 16.84 -3.38 -8.39
CA ALA A 163 16.15 -2.14 -8.05
C ALA A 163 17.09 -0.90 -8.05
N GLY A 164 18.36 -1.05 -8.39
CA GLY A 164 19.34 0.05 -8.42
C GLY A 164 19.71 0.58 -7.03
N LEU A 165 19.50 -0.19 -5.99
CA LEU A 165 19.85 0.13 -4.61
C LEU A 165 21.21 -0.52 -4.29
N GLU A 166 22.27 0.29 -4.18
CA GLU A 166 23.60 -0.12 -3.70
C GLU A 166 23.63 -0.33 -2.19
#